data_0aa62e4ec463e508172e3db49829d9d4
#
_entry.id   0aa62e4ec463e508172e3db49829d9d4
#
_cell.length_a   1.000
_cell.length_b   1.000
_cell.length_c   1.000
_cell.angle_alpha   90.00
_cell.angle_beta   90.00
_cell.angle_gamma   90.00
#
_symmetry.space_group_name_H-M   'P 1'
#
loop_
_entity.id
_entity.type
_entity.pdbx_description
1 polymer ?
#
loop_
_entity_poly.entity_id
_entity_poly.type
_entity_poly.pdbx_seq_one_letter_code
_entity_poly.pdbx_strand_id
1 'polypeptide(L)' 'MANARRIDVHFHAIPPFYAEAVYEAGSGPAIGRYPDWSPELALEIMDRFQVEVALTSLAQPGVQFCAPAAAKVLAQRCND' A
#
# COMPACT_ATOMS: atom_id res chain seq x y z
N MET A 1 -13.50 22.08 -20.29
CA MET A 1 -12.63 20.91 -20.34
C MET A 1 -13.31 19.72 -19.69
N ALA A 2 -13.33 18.63 -20.37
CA ALA A 2 -13.92 17.44 -19.81
C ALA A 2 -13.09 16.95 -18.63
N ASN A 3 -13.75 16.57 -17.55
CA ASN A 3 -13.09 15.96 -16.42
C ASN A 3 -12.71 14.54 -16.80
N ALA A 4 -11.44 14.31 -17.02
CA ALA A 4 -10.97 12.96 -17.26
C ALA A 4 -11.13 12.16 -15.99
N ARG A 5 -11.89 11.07 -16.07
CA ARG A 5 -12.00 10.12 -14.98
C ARG A 5 -10.90 9.09 -15.13
N ARG A 6 -10.01 9.07 -14.15
CA ARG A 6 -8.90 8.13 -14.16
C ARG A 6 -9.09 7.12 -13.05
N ILE A 7 -8.88 5.86 -13.41
CA ILE A 7 -8.88 4.76 -12.45
C ILE A 7 -7.48 4.17 -12.48
N ASP A 8 -6.79 4.24 -11.35
CA ASP A 8 -5.45 3.67 -11.25
C ASP A 8 -5.57 2.26 -10.67
N VAL A 9 -5.17 1.27 -11.44
CA VAL A 9 -5.23 -0.13 -11.04
C VAL A 9 -3.89 -0.65 -10.49
N HIS A 10 -2.89 0.21 -10.41
CA HIS A 10 -1.58 -0.14 -9.89
C HIS A 10 -1.14 0.90 -8.87
N PHE A 11 -1.81 0.92 -7.74
CA PHE A 11 -1.60 1.91 -6.68
C PHE A 11 -1.29 1.17 -5.39
N HIS A 12 -0.07 1.31 -4.88
CA HIS A 12 0.34 0.60 -3.70
C HIS A 12 -0.04 1.34 -2.42
N ALA A 13 -0.51 0.57 -1.45
CA ALA A 13 -0.71 1.04 -0.09
C ALA A 13 0.40 0.45 0.79
N ILE A 14 0.96 1.27 1.66
CA ILE A 14 2.04 0.84 2.55
C ILE A 14 1.74 1.36 3.96
N PRO A 15 0.73 0.79 4.63
CA PRO A 15 0.41 1.24 5.99
C PRO A 15 1.62 1.10 6.91
N PRO A 16 1.86 2.06 7.82
CA PRO A 16 3.03 2.01 8.69
C PRO A 16 3.14 0.71 9.50
N PHE A 17 2.03 0.16 9.98
CA PHE A 17 2.08 -1.10 10.72
C PHE A 17 2.51 -2.27 9.82
N TYR A 18 2.16 -2.23 8.55
CA TYR A 18 2.59 -3.23 7.58
C TYR A 18 4.09 -3.10 7.32
N ALA A 19 4.57 -1.87 7.10
CA ALA A 19 5.99 -1.63 6.87
C ALA A 19 6.83 -2.13 8.06
N GLU A 20 6.38 -1.86 9.28
CA GLU A 20 7.07 -2.35 10.48
C GLU A 20 7.14 -3.87 10.53
N ALA A 21 6.04 -4.54 10.20
CA ALA A 21 6.00 -6.00 10.21
C ALA A 21 6.99 -6.58 9.19
N VAL A 22 7.09 -5.96 8.02
CA VAL A 22 8.04 -6.39 6.99
C VAL A 22 9.48 -6.20 7.47
N TYR A 23 9.79 -5.05 8.07
CA TYR A 23 11.14 -4.76 8.57
C TYR A 23 11.54 -5.73 9.67
N GLU A 24 10.64 -6.02 10.61
CA GLU A 24 10.90 -6.97 11.69
C GLU A 24 11.19 -8.37 11.18
N ALA A 25 10.54 -8.76 10.10
CA ALA A 25 10.76 -10.05 9.47
C ALA A 25 12.02 -10.09 8.58
N GLY A 26 12.69 -8.96 8.39
CA GLY A 26 13.86 -8.88 7.52
C GLY A 26 13.53 -9.00 6.05
N SER A 27 12.30 -8.71 5.67
CA SER A 27 11.80 -8.89 4.30
C SER A 27 11.55 -7.56 3.58
N GLY A 28 12.20 -6.50 3.99
CA GLY A 28 12.00 -5.17 3.44
C GLY A 28 12.33 -5.06 1.95
N PRO A 29 12.10 -3.88 1.36
CA PRO A 29 12.40 -3.67 -0.06
C PRO A 29 13.87 -3.88 -0.35
N ALA A 30 14.17 -4.23 -1.60
CA ALA A 30 15.54 -4.53 -2.02
C ALA A 30 16.48 -3.33 -1.84
N ILE A 31 15.95 -2.12 -1.91
CA ILE A 31 16.74 -0.89 -1.79
C ILE A 31 16.12 -0.01 -0.70
N GLY A 32 16.81 0.09 0.44
CA GLY A 32 16.43 1.01 1.51
C GLY A 32 15.11 0.67 2.17
N ARG A 33 14.31 1.68 2.42
CA ARG A 33 13.04 1.59 3.13
C ARG A 33 11.89 1.99 2.22
N TYR A 34 10.68 1.59 2.61
CA TYR A 34 9.49 2.07 1.91
C TYR A 34 9.36 3.59 2.06
N PRO A 35 8.80 4.26 1.05
CA PRO A 35 8.46 5.67 1.21
C PRO A 35 7.36 5.83 2.26
N ASP A 36 7.25 7.03 2.82
CA ASP A 36 6.17 7.36 3.72
C ASP A 36 4.83 7.23 3.01
N TRP A 37 3.86 6.67 3.70
CA TRP A 37 2.53 6.48 3.14
C TRP A 37 1.48 6.75 4.21
N SER A 38 0.37 7.36 3.79
CA SER A 38 -0.84 7.51 4.60
C SER A 38 -2.03 7.64 3.67
N PRO A 39 -3.25 7.36 4.15
CA PRO A 39 -4.44 7.61 3.34
C PRO A 39 -4.54 9.06 2.88
N GLU A 40 -4.18 10.01 3.75
CA GLU A 40 -4.22 11.44 3.43
C GLU A 40 -3.24 11.78 2.31
N LEU A 41 -2.04 11.24 2.38
CA LEU A 41 -1.02 11.46 1.35
C LEU A 41 -1.46 10.83 0.02
N ALA A 42 -2.07 9.65 0.07
CA ALA A 42 -2.59 9.00 -1.13
C ALA A 42 -3.67 9.85 -1.80
N LEU A 43 -4.60 10.38 -1.01
CA LEU A 43 -5.65 11.26 -1.54
C LEU A 43 -5.09 12.53 -2.14
N GLU A 44 -4.06 13.09 -1.54
CA GLU A 44 -3.39 14.28 -2.06
C GLU A 44 -2.75 14.00 -3.43
N ILE A 45 -2.11 12.85 -3.58
CA ILE A 45 -1.51 12.46 -4.85
C ILE A 45 -2.59 12.21 -5.91
N MET A 46 -3.69 11.56 -5.52
CA MET A 46 -4.81 11.33 -6.42
C MET A 46 -5.40 12.64 -6.93
N ASP A 47 -5.57 13.62 -6.05
CA ASP A 47 -6.05 14.95 -6.43
C ASP A 47 -5.11 15.61 -7.44
N ARG A 48 -3.81 15.55 -7.16
CA ARG A 48 -2.80 16.18 -8.01
C ARG A 48 -2.81 15.62 -9.43
N PHE A 49 -3.01 14.33 -9.57
CA PHE A 49 -2.97 13.65 -10.87
C PHE A 49 -4.34 13.32 -11.42
N GLN A 50 -5.40 13.85 -10.79
CA GLN A 50 -6.78 13.68 -11.23
C GLN A 50 -7.21 12.21 -11.32
N VAL A 51 -6.78 11.43 -10.34
CA VAL A 51 -7.21 10.03 -10.19
C VAL A 51 -8.46 10.01 -9.34
N GLU A 52 -9.55 9.52 -9.90
CA GLU A 52 -10.85 9.47 -9.20
C GLU A 52 -10.94 8.26 -8.28
N VAL A 53 -10.46 7.12 -8.76
CA VAL A 53 -10.51 5.85 -8.03
C VAL A 53 -9.15 5.17 -8.15
N ALA A 54 -8.67 4.64 -7.05
CA ALA A 54 -7.46 3.83 -7.04
C ALA A 54 -7.79 2.46 -6.44
N LEU A 55 -7.41 1.41 -7.15
CA LEU A 55 -7.46 0.06 -6.62
C LEU A 55 -6.12 -0.22 -5.97
N THR A 56 -6.13 -0.30 -4.65
CA THR A 56 -4.89 -0.43 -3.90
C THR A 56 -4.49 -1.87 -3.68
N SER A 57 -3.20 -2.11 -3.67
CA SER A 57 -2.63 -3.39 -3.29
C SER A 57 -1.38 -3.13 -2.47
N LEU A 58 -0.99 -4.10 -1.66
CA LEU A 58 0.25 -3.99 -0.91
C LEU A 58 1.45 -4.06 -1.86
N ALA A 59 2.47 -3.28 -1.53
CA ALA A 59 3.76 -3.41 -2.20
C ALA A 59 4.38 -4.76 -1.87
N GLN A 60 5.39 -5.18 -2.65
CA GLN A 60 6.13 -6.40 -2.31
C GLN A 60 6.73 -6.28 -0.92
N PRO A 61 6.74 -7.34 -0.13
CA PRO A 61 6.45 -8.75 -0.49
C PRO A 61 5.01 -9.20 -0.25
N GLY A 62 4.06 -8.32 -0.05
CA GLY A 62 2.71 -8.71 0.33
C GLY A 62 2.71 -9.28 1.75
N VAL A 63 1.98 -10.37 1.98
CA VAL A 63 1.93 -11.00 3.31
C VAL A 63 2.57 -12.39 3.33
N GLN A 64 3.28 -12.77 2.28
CA GLN A 64 3.87 -14.09 2.13
C GLN A 64 4.99 -14.38 3.13
N PHE A 65 5.58 -13.34 3.69
CA PHE A 65 6.65 -13.47 4.68
C PHE A 65 6.14 -13.95 6.04
N CYS A 66 4.84 -13.97 6.24
CA CYS A 66 4.21 -14.39 7.49
C CYS A 66 3.80 -15.86 7.45
N ALA A 67 3.70 -16.48 8.62
CA ALA A 67 3.01 -17.77 8.73
C ALA A 67 1.55 -17.58 8.31
N PRO A 68 0.86 -18.63 7.78
CA PRO A 68 -0.47 -18.45 7.20
C PRO A 68 -1.49 -17.76 8.11
N ALA A 69 -1.53 -18.09 9.39
CA ALA A 69 -2.47 -17.47 10.32
C ALA A 69 -2.18 -15.98 10.52
N ALA A 70 -0.90 -15.62 10.67
CA ALA A 70 -0.47 -14.24 10.81
C ALA A 70 -0.69 -13.44 9.52
N ALA A 71 -0.46 -14.08 8.37
CA ALA A 71 -0.69 -13.46 7.07
C ALA A 71 -2.14 -13.05 6.90
N LYS A 72 -3.08 -13.91 7.31
CA LYS A 72 -4.50 -13.61 7.23
C LYS A 72 -4.88 -12.40 8.07
N VAL A 73 -4.38 -12.34 9.30
CA VAL A 73 -4.65 -11.21 10.20
C VAL A 73 -4.08 -9.92 9.65
N LEU A 74 -2.85 -9.96 9.16
CA LEU A 74 -2.21 -8.78 8.58
C LEU A 74 -2.94 -8.29 7.33
N ALA A 75 -3.35 -9.21 6.46
CA ALA A 75 -4.09 -8.86 5.25
C ALA A 75 -5.43 -8.20 5.60
N GLN A 76 -6.15 -8.73 6.58
CA GLN A 76 -7.41 -8.13 7.03
C GLN A 76 -7.19 -6.73 7.58
N ARG A 77 -6.17 -6.54 8.39
CA ARG A 77 -5.84 -5.25 8.96
C ARG A 77 -5.49 -4.21 7.88
N CYS A 78 -4.78 -4.63 6.85
CA CYS A 78 -4.44 -3.74 5.73
C CYS A 78 -5.67 -3.33 4.93
N ASN A 79 -6.69 -4.19 4.85
CA ASN A 79 -7.91 -3.90 4.12
C ASN A 79 -8.90 -3.02 4.90
N ASP A 80 -8.76 -2.95 6.19
CA ASP A 80 -9.61 -2.11 7.03
C ASP A 80 -9.07 -0.69 7.14
#